data_df60eb1afa47f65b3605f5e084d16186
#
_entry.id   df60eb1afa47f65b3605f5e084d16186
#
_cell.length_a   1.000
_cell.length_b   1.000
_cell.length_c   1.000
_cell.angle_alpha   90.00
_cell.angle_beta   90.00
_cell.angle_gamma   90.00
#
_symmetry.space_group_name_H-M   'P 1'
#
loop_
_entity.id
_entity.type
_entity.pdbx_description
1 polymer ?
#
loop_
_entity_poly.entity_id
_entity_poly.type
_entity_poly.pdbx_seq_one_letter_code
_entity_poly.pdbx_strand_id
1 'polypeptide(L)'
;MKKLTALMLSAGMMLGFVGHAAAAEKKIIINSASRELALYDGNSKIRVFPLGLGKPSTPTPYGYYKIYTKEIDPPWIDPSNPEYEIPSGESNPLGYRWMQIKGNYGIHGTNRPDSIGYYVSNGCIRMREADVETLFDMVEVGTPVEITYNRIVVEKMADDNIAYSIFPDGYGWQNVDVELVNRWLEPYGVASFESDEDIQNKIDNSNGEPTYIGKAYPIEINGQRLEPYEKDGRKFDSKAVMRAGITYLPAVPIAMAMRTKLEWRAGEATLKTAYGEVVGFEQKKQIYFNADDAIVLFHLDGGLQSKVYTLDTAAQPVMEPEPKPEKKSDKKSDKKSDKKSDETKKADADKVVDEKVVDTPPPVEQKAADESKAAIDKESVRDKNFEDPVVDKTADKH
;
A
#
# COMPACT_ATOMS: atom_id res chain seq x y z
N MET A 1 57.20 52.19 31.02
CA MET A 1 56.24 51.16 31.40
C MET A 1 55.64 50.66 30.12
N LYS A 2 56.18 49.53 29.59
CA LYS A 2 55.76 48.92 28.32
C LYS A 2 54.91 47.72 28.64
N LYS A 3 53.61 47.73 28.23
CA LYS A 3 52.68 46.58 28.35
C LYS A 3 52.93 45.66 27.18
N LEU A 4 53.40 44.42 27.44
CA LEU A 4 53.47 43.33 26.49
C LEU A 4 52.08 42.72 26.43
N THR A 5 51.48 42.71 25.26
CA THR A 5 50.25 41.97 24.96
C THR A 5 50.65 40.62 24.37
N ALA A 6 50.37 39.54 25.11
CA ALA A 6 50.59 38.16 24.64
C ALA A 6 49.43 37.75 23.73
N LEU A 7 49.73 37.40 22.49
CA LEU A 7 48.82 36.86 21.51
C LEU A 7 48.79 35.34 21.71
N MET A 8 47.66 34.81 22.27
CA MET A 8 47.42 33.36 22.36
C MET A 8 46.87 32.88 21.03
N LEU A 9 47.65 32.11 20.30
CA LEU A 9 47.26 31.38 19.11
C LEU A 9 46.57 30.07 19.58
N SER A 10 45.24 30.01 19.55
CA SER A 10 44.50 28.77 19.77
C SER A 10 44.44 27.98 18.47
N ALA A 11 45.27 26.95 18.35
CA ALA A 11 45.17 25.93 17.30
C ALA A 11 43.94 25.07 17.60
N GLY A 12 42.84 25.36 16.91
CA GLY A 12 41.66 24.55 16.90
C GLY A 12 41.92 23.21 16.18
N MET A 13 42.08 22.16 16.96
CA MET A 13 42.15 20.78 16.47
C MET A 13 40.75 20.42 16.00
N MET A 14 40.47 20.52 14.68
CA MET A 14 39.28 19.92 14.07
C MET A 14 39.46 18.39 14.13
N LEU A 15 38.92 17.77 15.16
CA LEU A 15 38.60 16.34 15.16
C LEU A 15 37.49 16.13 14.12
N GLY A 16 37.90 15.72 12.93
CA GLY A 16 36.98 15.22 11.91
C GLY A 16 36.28 13.97 12.51
N PHE A 17 35.02 14.13 12.88
CA PHE A 17 34.13 12.99 13.04
C PHE A 17 33.98 12.36 11.65
N VAL A 18 34.80 11.36 11.37
CA VAL A 18 34.49 10.38 10.33
C VAL A 18 33.29 9.62 10.84
N GLY A 19 32.08 10.10 10.51
CA GLY A 19 30.87 9.35 10.69
C GLY A 19 31.04 8.07 9.88
N HIS A 20 31.30 6.95 10.56
CA HIS A 20 31.08 5.66 9.99
C HIS A 20 29.58 5.63 9.68
N ALA A 21 29.20 5.75 8.40
CA ALA A 21 27.91 5.30 7.94
C ALA A 21 27.86 3.81 8.35
N ALA A 22 27.11 3.49 9.39
CA ALA A 22 26.84 2.11 9.73
C ALA A 22 26.31 1.47 8.45
N ALA A 23 27.03 0.48 7.92
CA ALA A 23 26.55 -0.29 6.78
C ALA A 23 25.14 -0.77 7.15
N ALA A 24 24.20 -0.57 6.26
CA ALA A 24 22.83 -0.98 6.51
C ALA A 24 22.84 -2.48 6.83
N GLU A 25 22.35 -2.84 8.03
CA GLU A 25 22.43 -4.20 8.53
C GLU A 25 21.34 -5.05 7.86
N LYS A 26 21.76 -6.14 7.22
CA LYS A 26 20.84 -7.08 6.61
C LYS A 26 20.02 -7.80 7.67
N LYS A 27 18.73 -7.98 7.41
CA LYS A 27 17.82 -8.77 8.24
C LYS A 27 16.88 -9.62 7.39
N ILE A 28 16.51 -10.75 7.93
CA ILE A 28 15.54 -11.68 7.36
C ILE A 28 14.22 -11.53 8.13
N ILE A 29 13.11 -11.36 7.40
CA ILE A 29 11.77 -11.44 7.96
C ILE A 29 11.02 -12.56 7.23
N ILE A 30 10.55 -13.54 8.00
CA ILE A 30 9.73 -14.65 7.50
C ILE A 30 8.31 -14.45 7.98
N ASN A 31 7.36 -14.40 7.06
CA ASN A 31 5.95 -14.48 7.40
C ASN A 31 5.43 -15.88 7.09
N SER A 32 5.16 -16.65 8.13
CA SER A 32 4.73 -18.04 7.97
C SER A 32 3.33 -18.16 7.39
N ALA A 33 2.45 -17.15 7.51
CA ALA A 33 1.13 -17.18 6.89
C ALA A 33 1.21 -17.01 5.36
N SER A 34 2.10 -16.15 4.86
CA SER A 34 2.35 -16.00 3.40
C SER A 34 3.29 -17.07 2.84
N ARG A 35 4.03 -17.77 3.71
CA ARG A 35 5.09 -18.72 3.34
C ARG A 35 6.18 -18.06 2.49
N GLU A 36 6.61 -16.88 2.95
CA GLU A 36 7.62 -16.07 2.29
C GLU A 36 8.69 -15.59 3.25
N LEU A 37 9.91 -15.50 2.72
CA LEU A 37 11.08 -14.88 3.35
C LEU A 37 11.40 -13.60 2.60
N ALA A 38 11.44 -12.47 3.30
CA ALA A 38 11.91 -11.20 2.78
C ALA A 38 13.29 -10.87 3.36
N LEU A 39 14.27 -10.61 2.49
CA LEU A 39 15.58 -10.09 2.87
C LEU A 39 15.57 -8.58 2.76
N TYR A 40 15.99 -7.91 3.82
CA TYR A 40 16.11 -6.45 3.90
C TYR A 40 17.57 -6.02 3.97
N ASP A 41 17.85 -4.85 3.43
CA ASP A 41 19.07 -4.07 3.63
C ASP A 41 18.65 -2.74 4.26
N GLY A 42 18.91 -2.56 5.55
CA GLY A 42 18.27 -1.51 6.34
C GLY A 42 16.74 -1.60 6.30
N ASN A 43 16.09 -0.58 5.73
CA ASN A 43 14.63 -0.55 5.57
C ASN A 43 14.14 -0.97 4.18
N SER A 44 15.05 -1.30 3.26
CA SER A 44 14.70 -1.67 1.90
C SER A 44 14.55 -3.18 1.76
N LYS A 45 13.37 -3.64 1.33
CA LYS A 45 13.14 -5.04 0.95
C LYS A 45 13.84 -5.29 -0.39
N ILE A 46 14.90 -6.12 -0.39
CA ILE A 46 15.75 -6.34 -1.56
C ILE A 46 15.49 -7.67 -2.28
N ARG A 47 14.94 -8.66 -1.58
CA ARG A 47 14.57 -9.97 -2.14
C ARG A 47 13.38 -10.57 -1.39
N VAL A 48 12.59 -11.37 -2.12
CA VAL A 48 11.53 -12.22 -1.55
C VAL A 48 11.68 -13.61 -2.11
N PHE A 49 11.53 -14.63 -1.26
CA PHE A 49 11.66 -16.04 -1.62
C PHE A 49 10.48 -16.83 -1.07
N PRO A 50 9.85 -17.70 -1.86
CA PRO A 50 8.81 -18.60 -1.39
C PRO A 50 9.42 -19.74 -0.54
N LEU A 51 8.65 -20.21 0.44
CA LEU A 51 9.11 -21.16 1.45
C LEU A 51 8.22 -22.40 1.55
N GLY A 52 8.83 -23.54 1.91
CA GLY A 52 8.15 -24.66 2.54
C GLY A 52 8.35 -24.59 4.06
N LEU A 53 7.29 -24.75 4.84
CA LEU A 53 7.30 -24.54 6.28
C LEU A 53 6.81 -25.77 7.08
N GLY A 54 6.94 -25.71 8.41
CA GLY A 54 6.48 -26.74 9.30
C GLY A 54 4.98 -27.03 9.14
N LYS A 55 4.60 -28.31 9.19
CA LYS A 55 3.19 -28.73 9.19
C LYS A 55 2.47 -28.28 10.48
N PRO A 56 1.14 -28.23 10.54
CA PRO A 56 0.41 -27.75 11.73
C PRO A 56 0.75 -28.52 13.02
N SER A 57 1.10 -29.80 12.94
CA SER A 57 1.52 -30.60 14.11
C SER A 57 2.97 -30.30 14.60
N THR A 58 3.79 -29.71 13.74
CA THR A 58 5.18 -29.29 14.04
C THR A 58 5.47 -27.96 13.37
N PRO A 59 4.80 -26.87 13.79
CA PRO A 59 4.87 -25.59 13.10
C PRO A 59 6.27 -24.98 13.20
N THR A 60 6.62 -24.18 12.20
CA THR A 60 7.81 -23.34 12.27
C THR A 60 7.68 -22.36 13.44
N PRO A 61 8.64 -22.34 14.40
CA PRO A 61 8.52 -21.52 15.59
C PRO A 61 8.67 -20.04 15.25
N TYR A 62 7.71 -19.21 15.66
CA TYR A 62 7.78 -17.75 15.53
C TYR A 62 8.68 -17.14 16.61
N GLY A 63 9.18 -15.94 16.39
CA GLY A 63 10.03 -15.19 17.30
C GLY A 63 11.22 -14.54 16.64
N TYR A 64 12.18 -14.11 17.47
CA TYR A 64 13.38 -13.42 17.05
C TYR A 64 14.59 -14.33 17.21
N TYR A 65 15.32 -14.52 16.13
CA TYR A 65 16.47 -15.42 16.02
C TYR A 65 17.62 -14.68 15.31
N LYS A 66 18.70 -15.39 15.10
CA LYS A 66 19.79 -15.02 14.21
C LYS A 66 20.38 -16.28 13.57
N ILE A 67 21.13 -16.11 12.48
CA ILE A 67 21.91 -17.18 11.90
C ILE A 67 23.06 -17.50 12.86
N TYR A 68 23.13 -18.72 13.35
CA TYR A 68 24.21 -19.19 14.25
C TYR A 68 25.35 -19.84 13.50
N THR A 69 25.06 -20.71 12.53
CA THR A 69 26.01 -21.36 11.65
C THR A 69 25.56 -21.34 10.22
N LYS A 70 26.52 -21.49 9.30
CA LYS A 70 26.31 -21.64 7.87
C LYS A 70 27.15 -22.81 7.40
N GLU A 71 26.56 -23.75 6.67
CA GLU A 71 27.22 -24.95 6.19
C GLU A 71 26.94 -25.14 4.68
N ILE A 72 28.00 -25.48 3.96
CA ILE A 72 27.94 -25.86 2.54
C ILE A 72 27.99 -27.39 2.51
N ASP A 73 27.14 -28.00 1.71
CA ASP A 73 27.06 -29.44 1.53
C ASP A 73 26.89 -30.21 2.85
N PRO A 74 25.88 -29.80 3.70
CA PRO A 74 25.69 -30.46 4.98
C PRO A 74 25.21 -31.88 4.78
N PRO A 75 25.65 -32.85 5.61
CA PRO A 75 24.97 -34.14 5.69
C PRO A 75 23.63 -33.96 6.43
N TRP A 76 22.64 -34.74 6.09
CA TRP A 76 21.42 -34.82 6.88
C TRP A 76 21.53 -35.97 7.89
N ILE A 77 21.37 -35.66 9.16
CA ILE A 77 21.37 -36.63 10.25
C ILE A 77 19.94 -36.76 10.76
N ASP A 78 19.42 -37.99 10.87
CA ASP A 78 18.08 -38.24 11.39
C ASP A 78 18.00 -37.82 12.88
N PRO A 79 17.14 -36.83 13.24
CA PRO A 79 17.01 -36.41 14.63
C PRO A 79 16.56 -37.53 15.61
N SER A 80 15.92 -38.57 15.08
CA SER A 80 15.44 -39.73 15.88
C SER A 80 16.44 -40.88 15.92
N ASN A 81 17.38 -40.92 14.97
CA ASN A 81 18.43 -41.94 14.89
C ASN A 81 19.75 -41.30 14.40
N PRO A 82 20.56 -40.75 15.30
CA PRO A 82 21.78 -40.03 14.93
C PRO A 82 22.85 -40.88 14.18
N GLU A 83 22.71 -42.19 14.15
CA GLU A 83 23.60 -43.09 13.40
C GLU A 83 23.17 -43.17 11.90
N TYR A 84 21.96 -42.70 11.58
CA TYR A 84 21.48 -42.65 10.19
C TYR A 84 21.77 -41.29 9.58
N GLU A 85 22.64 -41.29 8.58
CA GLU A 85 23.10 -40.13 7.87
C GLU A 85 22.87 -40.26 6.37
N ILE A 86 22.39 -39.21 5.73
CA ILE A 86 22.39 -39.07 4.28
C ILE A 86 23.46 -38.04 3.92
N PRO A 87 24.51 -38.41 3.17
CA PRO A 87 25.56 -37.49 2.77
C PRO A 87 25.02 -36.39 1.86
N SER A 88 25.78 -35.32 1.67
CA SER A 88 25.45 -34.27 0.71
C SER A 88 25.24 -34.84 -0.70
N GLY A 89 24.30 -34.29 -1.43
CA GLY A 89 23.93 -34.71 -2.79
C GLY A 89 22.45 -34.59 -3.09
N GLU A 90 22.03 -35.04 -4.27
CA GLU A 90 20.66 -34.92 -4.77
C GLU A 90 19.59 -35.58 -3.88
N SER A 91 19.96 -36.64 -3.14
CA SER A 91 19.05 -37.32 -2.22
C SER A 91 18.94 -36.67 -0.85
N ASN A 92 19.79 -35.67 -0.53
CA ASN A 92 19.82 -35.04 0.75
C ASN A 92 18.62 -34.09 0.95
N PRO A 93 17.79 -34.26 1.98
CA PRO A 93 16.62 -33.41 2.22
C PRO A 93 16.95 -31.98 2.64
N LEU A 94 18.21 -31.68 3.05
CA LEU A 94 18.68 -30.33 3.37
C LEU A 94 19.16 -29.55 2.13
N GLY A 95 19.34 -30.22 0.99
CA GLY A 95 19.99 -29.62 -0.17
C GLY A 95 21.45 -29.28 0.08
N TYR A 96 21.97 -28.24 -0.56
CA TYR A 96 23.39 -27.89 -0.54
C TYR A 96 23.75 -26.74 0.43
N ARG A 97 22.78 -26.15 1.15
CA ARG A 97 23.02 -25.06 2.11
C ARG A 97 22.16 -25.24 3.35
N TRP A 98 22.81 -25.00 4.50
CA TRP A 98 22.16 -24.98 5.80
C TRP A 98 22.55 -23.71 6.56
N MET A 99 21.57 -23.04 7.13
CA MET A 99 21.73 -21.88 8.02
C MET A 99 20.94 -22.14 9.30
N GLN A 100 21.63 -22.49 10.38
CA GLN A 100 21.01 -22.75 11.68
C GLN A 100 20.48 -21.48 12.31
N ILE A 101 19.26 -21.51 12.83
CA ILE A 101 18.63 -20.38 13.53
C ILE A 101 18.28 -20.67 14.99
N LYS A 102 18.02 -21.94 15.35
CA LYS A 102 17.69 -22.34 16.73
C LYS A 102 17.73 -23.87 16.89
N GLY A 103 18.58 -24.41 17.77
CA GLY A 103 18.64 -25.87 17.98
C GLY A 103 18.72 -26.60 16.64
N ASN A 104 17.76 -27.47 16.35
CA ASN A 104 17.71 -28.22 15.09
C ASN A 104 16.88 -27.54 14.00
N TYR A 105 16.47 -26.26 14.18
CA TYR A 105 15.77 -25.52 13.18
C TYR A 105 16.71 -24.66 12.34
N GLY A 106 16.54 -24.70 11.03
CA GLY A 106 17.35 -23.95 10.09
C GLY A 106 16.59 -23.55 8.83
N ILE A 107 17.23 -22.70 8.04
CA ILE A 107 16.84 -22.33 6.67
C ILE A 107 17.76 -23.15 5.76
N HIS A 108 17.20 -23.93 4.84
CA HIS A 108 17.97 -24.86 4.03
C HIS A 108 17.34 -25.09 2.65
N GLY A 109 18.08 -25.70 1.75
CA GLY A 109 17.61 -26.17 0.46
C GLY A 109 16.62 -27.34 0.58
N THR A 110 16.34 -28.01 -0.52
CA THR A 110 15.49 -29.22 -0.49
C THR A 110 15.63 -30.05 -1.75
N ASN A 111 15.67 -31.37 -1.60
CA ASN A 111 15.48 -32.33 -2.69
C ASN A 111 14.01 -32.46 -3.12
N ARG A 112 13.08 -31.72 -2.47
CA ARG A 112 11.64 -31.71 -2.71
C ARG A 112 11.16 -30.30 -3.08
N PRO A 113 11.45 -29.78 -4.29
CA PRO A 113 11.04 -28.44 -4.72
C PRO A 113 9.52 -28.27 -4.77
N ASP A 114 8.75 -29.35 -4.91
CA ASP A 114 7.30 -29.42 -4.80
C ASP A 114 6.76 -29.07 -3.41
N SER A 115 7.59 -29.12 -2.37
CA SER A 115 7.23 -28.75 -1.01
C SER A 115 7.21 -27.24 -0.76
N ILE A 116 7.71 -26.44 -1.69
CA ILE A 116 7.70 -24.97 -1.59
C ILE A 116 6.29 -24.44 -1.83
N GLY A 117 5.82 -23.57 -0.93
CA GLY A 117 4.44 -23.07 -0.89
C GLY A 117 3.54 -23.83 0.08
N TYR A 118 4.04 -24.89 0.74
CA TYR A 118 3.24 -25.76 1.61
C TYR A 118 3.77 -25.88 3.04
N TYR A 119 2.90 -26.33 3.96
CA TYR A 119 3.23 -26.65 5.36
C TYR A 119 3.50 -28.15 5.50
N VAL A 120 4.74 -28.59 5.28
CA VAL A 120 5.08 -30.00 5.12
C VAL A 120 6.31 -30.47 5.91
N SER A 121 7.13 -29.54 6.43
CA SER A 121 8.34 -29.88 7.18
C SER A 121 8.04 -30.20 8.67
N ASN A 122 9.06 -30.66 9.39
CA ASN A 122 9.01 -30.82 10.85
C ASN A 122 9.43 -29.53 11.60
N GLY A 123 9.24 -28.35 10.96
CA GLY A 123 9.49 -27.04 11.53
C GLY A 123 10.62 -26.24 10.86
N CYS A 124 11.52 -26.88 10.12
CA CYS A 124 12.55 -26.22 9.34
C CYS A 124 11.96 -25.43 8.16
N ILE A 125 12.73 -24.46 7.68
CA ILE A 125 12.35 -23.55 6.60
C ILE A 125 13.04 -24.02 5.32
N ARG A 126 12.24 -24.54 4.37
CA ARG A 126 12.71 -25.06 3.09
C ARG A 126 12.71 -23.96 2.04
N MET A 127 13.75 -23.91 1.22
CA MET A 127 13.87 -23.04 0.05
C MET A 127 14.23 -23.89 -1.18
N ARG A 128 13.93 -23.38 -2.39
CA ARG A 128 14.51 -23.95 -3.61
C ARG A 128 16.04 -23.82 -3.55
N GLU A 129 16.78 -24.74 -4.19
CA GLU A 129 18.25 -24.73 -4.17
C GLU A 129 18.83 -23.39 -4.64
N ALA A 130 18.42 -22.89 -5.79
CA ALA A 130 18.91 -21.62 -6.30
C ALA A 130 18.60 -20.42 -5.37
N ASP A 131 17.46 -20.48 -4.66
CA ASP A 131 17.04 -19.43 -3.75
C ASP A 131 17.87 -19.46 -2.46
N VAL A 132 18.11 -20.66 -1.89
CA VAL A 132 18.90 -20.77 -0.67
C VAL A 132 20.36 -20.45 -0.90
N GLU A 133 20.94 -20.83 -2.04
CA GLU A 133 22.31 -20.46 -2.44
C GLU A 133 22.43 -18.94 -2.56
N THR A 134 21.48 -18.30 -3.24
CA THR A 134 21.43 -16.83 -3.34
C THR A 134 21.34 -16.18 -1.96
N LEU A 135 20.44 -16.64 -1.09
CA LEU A 135 20.29 -16.09 0.26
C LEU A 135 21.58 -16.32 1.09
N PHE A 136 22.13 -17.53 1.01
CA PHE A 136 23.33 -17.91 1.73
C PHE A 136 24.50 -16.97 1.44
N ASP A 137 24.72 -16.62 0.17
CA ASP A 137 25.80 -15.69 -0.25
C ASP A 137 25.55 -14.24 0.18
N MET A 138 24.29 -13.88 0.41
CA MET A 138 23.90 -12.52 0.78
C MET A 138 23.91 -12.23 2.27
N VAL A 139 23.93 -13.26 3.14
CA VAL A 139 23.78 -13.10 4.59
C VAL A 139 24.96 -13.70 5.34
N GLU A 140 25.21 -13.24 6.57
CA GLU A 140 26.32 -13.67 7.41
C GLU A 140 25.83 -14.36 8.69
N VAL A 141 26.74 -15.07 9.37
CA VAL A 141 26.51 -15.51 10.75
C VAL A 141 26.27 -14.26 11.61
N GLY A 142 25.19 -14.28 12.40
CA GLY A 142 24.75 -13.14 13.18
C GLY A 142 23.59 -12.37 12.53
N THR A 143 23.30 -12.54 11.22
CA THR A 143 22.16 -11.89 10.56
C THR A 143 20.87 -12.16 11.34
N PRO A 144 20.13 -11.09 11.76
CA PRO A 144 18.86 -11.22 12.45
C PRO A 144 17.80 -11.93 11.59
N VAL A 145 17.02 -12.80 12.23
CA VAL A 145 15.91 -13.54 11.62
C VAL A 145 14.67 -13.34 12.47
N GLU A 146 13.67 -12.69 11.95
CA GLU A 146 12.35 -12.54 12.57
C GLU A 146 11.37 -13.48 11.87
N ILE A 147 10.66 -14.31 12.63
CA ILE A 147 9.61 -15.19 12.11
C ILE A 147 8.28 -14.76 12.71
N THR A 148 7.35 -14.39 11.85
CA THR A 148 6.01 -13.89 12.19
C THR A 148 4.93 -14.79 11.60
N TYR A 149 3.68 -14.56 12.05
CA TYR A 149 2.51 -15.18 11.48
C TYR A 149 1.43 -14.09 11.30
N ASN A 150 1.49 -13.37 10.18
CA ASN A 150 0.56 -12.29 9.85
C ASN A 150 -0.25 -12.66 8.62
N ARG A 151 -1.54 -12.92 8.80
CA ARG A 151 -2.46 -13.21 7.69
C ARG A 151 -2.78 -11.97 6.88
N ILE A 152 -2.77 -10.78 7.50
CA ILE A 152 -2.97 -9.50 6.81
C ILE A 152 -1.60 -8.91 6.53
N VAL A 153 -1.34 -8.61 5.25
CA VAL A 153 -0.15 -7.89 4.80
C VAL A 153 -0.60 -6.66 4.02
N VAL A 154 -0.16 -5.49 4.44
CA VAL A 154 -0.40 -4.23 3.73
C VAL A 154 0.93 -3.68 3.28
N GLU A 155 1.06 -3.40 2.00
CA GLU A 155 2.30 -2.96 1.37
C GLU A 155 2.10 -1.71 0.53
N LYS A 156 3.09 -0.83 0.57
CA LYS A 156 3.24 0.24 -0.41
C LYS A 156 4.13 -0.26 -1.54
N MET A 157 3.56 -0.38 -2.71
CA MET A 157 4.24 -0.87 -3.91
C MET A 157 5.23 0.16 -4.47
N ALA A 158 6.09 -0.26 -5.41
CA ALA A 158 7.08 0.61 -6.03
C ALA A 158 6.47 1.82 -6.77
N ASP A 159 5.25 1.68 -7.27
CA ASP A 159 4.49 2.74 -7.94
C ASP A 159 3.64 3.59 -6.99
N ASP A 160 3.87 3.46 -5.66
CA ASP A 160 3.15 4.09 -4.56
C ASP A 160 1.72 3.58 -4.32
N ASN A 161 1.21 2.60 -5.05
CA ASN A 161 -0.06 1.96 -4.72
C ASN A 161 0.03 1.26 -3.35
N ILE A 162 -1.04 1.38 -2.58
CA ILE A 162 -1.25 0.59 -1.37
C ILE A 162 -2.03 -0.65 -1.78
N ALA A 163 -1.47 -1.81 -1.46
CA ALA A 163 -2.11 -3.10 -1.67
C ALA A 163 -2.21 -3.85 -0.35
N TYR A 164 -3.25 -4.68 -0.21
CA TYR A 164 -3.35 -5.60 0.91
C TYR A 164 -3.67 -7.01 0.45
N SER A 165 -3.16 -7.97 1.19
CA SER A 165 -3.39 -9.39 1.00
C SER A 165 -3.88 -10.01 2.29
N ILE A 166 -4.76 -11.02 2.18
CA ILE A 166 -5.21 -11.84 3.31
C ILE A 166 -4.87 -13.29 2.98
N PHE A 167 -4.00 -13.89 3.77
CA PHE A 167 -3.52 -15.25 3.58
C PHE A 167 -4.38 -16.28 4.34
N PRO A 168 -4.45 -17.54 3.88
CA PRO A 168 -5.11 -18.61 4.61
C PRO A 168 -4.54 -18.80 6.02
N ASP A 169 -5.37 -19.27 6.96
CA ASP A 169 -4.92 -19.62 8.30
C ASP A 169 -4.42 -21.06 8.35
N GLY A 170 -3.22 -21.30 7.81
CA GLY A 170 -2.65 -22.64 7.72
C GLY A 170 -2.37 -23.30 9.06
N TYR A 171 -2.20 -22.51 10.13
CA TYR A 171 -1.98 -23.01 11.49
C TYR A 171 -3.18 -22.91 12.43
N GLY A 172 -4.25 -22.19 12.01
CA GLY A 172 -5.41 -21.92 12.86
C GLY A 172 -5.10 -20.98 14.03
N TRP A 173 -4.17 -20.04 13.84
CA TRP A 173 -3.66 -19.19 14.94
C TRP A 173 -4.21 -17.78 14.94
N GLN A 174 -4.71 -17.29 13.81
CA GLN A 174 -5.14 -15.89 13.70
C GLN A 174 -6.51 -15.79 13.05
N ASN A 175 -7.50 -15.41 13.85
CA ASN A 175 -8.78 -15.00 13.31
C ASN A 175 -8.67 -13.60 12.72
N VAL A 176 -9.27 -13.39 11.55
CA VAL A 176 -9.30 -12.10 10.85
C VAL A 176 -10.75 -11.69 10.64
N ASP A 177 -11.07 -10.47 11.01
CA ASP A 177 -12.37 -9.83 10.78
C ASP A 177 -12.19 -8.49 10.05
N VAL A 178 -13.30 -7.91 9.61
CA VAL A 178 -13.34 -6.64 8.87
C VAL A 178 -12.72 -5.49 9.67
N GLU A 179 -12.96 -5.45 10.99
CA GLU A 179 -12.42 -4.41 11.86
C GLU A 179 -10.90 -4.47 11.95
N LEU A 180 -10.36 -5.69 12.07
CA LEU A 180 -8.90 -5.90 12.09
C LEU A 180 -8.27 -5.45 10.77
N VAL A 181 -8.86 -5.78 9.62
CA VAL A 181 -8.35 -5.35 8.31
C VAL A 181 -8.38 -3.82 8.20
N ASN A 182 -9.48 -3.18 8.62
CA ASN A 182 -9.58 -1.73 8.63
C ASN A 182 -8.50 -1.08 9.50
N ARG A 183 -8.19 -1.62 10.67
CA ARG A 183 -7.09 -1.15 11.53
C ARG A 183 -5.71 -1.25 10.86
N TRP A 184 -5.50 -2.29 10.04
CA TRP A 184 -4.25 -2.43 9.27
C TRP A 184 -4.15 -1.43 8.11
N LEU A 185 -5.27 -1.06 7.49
CA LEU A 185 -5.33 -0.10 6.39
C LEU A 185 -5.28 1.37 6.85
N GLU A 186 -5.75 1.67 8.07
CA GLU A 186 -5.87 3.03 8.60
C GLU A 186 -4.56 3.85 8.54
N PRO A 187 -3.37 3.34 8.95
CA PRO A 187 -2.13 4.11 8.90
C PRO A 187 -1.74 4.54 7.49
N TYR A 188 -2.23 3.84 6.48
CA TYR A 188 -1.96 4.16 5.07
C TYR A 188 -2.91 5.23 4.53
N GLY A 189 -4.05 5.49 5.21
CA GLY A 189 -5.05 6.49 4.80
C GLY A 189 -5.91 6.05 3.64
N VAL A 190 -6.11 4.75 3.45
CA VAL A 190 -6.90 4.15 2.36
C VAL A 190 -8.06 3.28 2.85
N ALA A 191 -8.24 3.14 4.17
CA ALA A 191 -9.26 2.27 4.75
C ALA A 191 -10.69 2.62 4.29
N SER A 192 -10.96 3.91 4.05
CA SER A 192 -12.26 4.38 3.56
C SER A 192 -12.50 4.07 2.09
N PHE A 193 -11.50 3.62 1.34
CA PHE A 193 -11.62 3.32 -0.10
C PHE A 193 -11.82 1.83 -0.40
N GLU A 194 -12.00 1.02 0.64
CA GLU A 194 -12.35 -0.39 0.52
C GLU A 194 -13.64 -0.65 1.30
N SER A 195 -14.65 -1.27 0.69
CA SER A 195 -15.92 -1.54 1.37
C SER A 195 -15.78 -2.67 2.39
N ASP A 196 -16.64 -2.68 3.41
CA ASP A 196 -16.65 -3.77 4.40
C ASP A 196 -17.07 -5.09 3.76
N GLU A 197 -17.91 -5.04 2.71
CA GLU A 197 -18.33 -6.20 1.92
C GLU A 197 -17.15 -6.77 1.11
N ASP A 198 -16.35 -5.92 0.44
CA ASP A 198 -15.17 -6.36 -0.31
C ASP A 198 -14.11 -6.96 0.63
N ILE A 199 -13.90 -6.33 1.80
CA ILE A 199 -13.02 -6.88 2.84
C ILE A 199 -13.53 -8.24 3.32
N GLN A 200 -14.83 -8.41 3.59
CA GLN A 200 -15.40 -9.69 4.01
C GLN A 200 -15.23 -10.76 2.94
N ASN A 201 -15.52 -10.43 1.68
CA ASN A 201 -15.32 -11.35 0.55
C ASN A 201 -13.86 -11.80 0.44
N LYS A 202 -12.91 -10.88 0.69
CA LYS A 202 -11.49 -11.20 0.68
C LYS A 202 -11.05 -12.06 1.87
N ILE A 203 -11.67 -11.87 3.05
CA ILE A 203 -11.46 -12.73 4.23
C ILE A 203 -11.95 -14.15 3.92
N ASP A 204 -13.14 -14.29 3.35
CA ASP A 204 -13.73 -15.58 3.04
C ASP A 204 -12.92 -16.37 2.01
N ASN A 205 -12.31 -15.68 1.04
CA ASN A 205 -11.44 -16.29 0.03
C ASN A 205 -10.00 -16.52 0.55
N SER A 206 -9.45 -15.60 1.32
CA SER A 206 -8.09 -15.66 1.94
C SER A 206 -7.02 -16.32 1.06
N ASN A 207 -6.96 -15.95 -0.23
CA ASN A 207 -6.07 -16.61 -1.22
C ASN A 207 -4.66 -16.00 -1.28
N GLY A 208 -4.40 -14.92 -0.54
CA GLY A 208 -3.13 -14.19 -0.56
C GLY A 208 -2.95 -13.24 -1.75
N GLU A 209 -3.86 -13.22 -2.71
CA GLU A 209 -3.77 -12.30 -3.85
C GLU A 209 -3.89 -10.84 -3.40
N PRO A 210 -3.09 -9.92 -3.94
CA PRO A 210 -3.15 -8.52 -3.56
C PRO A 210 -4.39 -7.81 -4.13
N THR A 211 -5.03 -6.97 -3.31
CA THR A 211 -6.02 -5.99 -3.74
C THR A 211 -5.40 -4.59 -3.70
N TYR A 212 -5.40 -3.90 -4.83
CA TYR A 212 -4.83 -2.55 -4.96
C TYR A 212 -5.93 -1.52 -4.68
N ILE A 213 -5.75 -0.69 -3.65
CA ILE A 213 -6.75 0.29 -3.23
C ILE A 213 -6.55 1.64 -3.93
N GLY A 214 -5.31 2.12 -3.97
CA GLY A 214 -4.94 3.43 -4.53
C GLY A 214 -3.64 3.95 -3.94
N LYS A 215 -3.29 5.20 -4.27
CA LYS A 215 -2.09 5.89 -3.78
C LYS A 215 -2.50 6.94 -2.77
N ALA A 216 -1.86 6.97 -1.61
CA ALA A 216 -2.16 7.95 -0.58
C ALA A 216 -0.97 8.89 -0.34
N TYR A 217 -1.24 10.19 -0.36
CA TYR A 217 -0.24 11.23 -0.21
C TYR A 217 -0.60 12.17 0.94
N PRO A 218 0.38 12.58 1.76
CA PRO A 218 0.15 13.62 2.74
C PRO A 218 -0.28 14.92 2.05
N ILE A 219 -1.11 15.70 2.74
CA ILE A 219 -1.57 17.00 2.25
C ILE A 219 -0.82 18.09 3.02
N GLU A 220 -0.42 19.14 2.32
CA GLU A 220 0.05 20.40 2.89
C GLU A 220 -0.86 21.53 2.40
N ILE A 221 -1.27 22.41 3.33
CA ILE A 221 -2.09 23.59 3.02
C ILE A 221 -1.31 24.83 3.44
N ASN A 222 -1.01 25.71 2.48
CA ASN A 222 -0.20 26.91 2.70
C ASN A 222 1.14 26.60 3.42
N GLY A 223 1.81 25.52 3.01
CA GLY A 223 3.08 25.05 3.59
C GLY A 223 2.96 24.35 4.96
N GLN A 224 1.75 24.15 5.47
CA GLN A 224 1.51 23.43 6.73
C GLN A 224 0.93 22.05 6.44
N ARG A 225 1.52 21.02 7.08
CA ARG A 225 1.03 19.65 6.95
C ARG A 225 -0.36 19.51 7.57
N LEU A 226 -1.25 18.86 6.84
CA LEU A 226 -2.58 18.53 7.34
C LEU A 226 -2.48 17.31 8.28
N GLU A 227 -2.81 17.55 9.56
CA GLU A 227 -2.81 16.49 10.57
C GLU A 227 -4.18 15.78 10.61
N PRO A 228 -4.21 14.49 11.03
CA PRO A 228 -5.46 13.81 11.29
C PRO A 228 -6.31 14.57 12.29
N TYR A 229 -7.58 14.74 11.98
CA TYR A 229 -8.53 15.40 12.87
C TYR A 229 -9.31 14.36 13.68
N GLU A 230 -9.42 14.57 14.98
CA GLU A 230 -10.20 13.71 15.86
C GLU A 230 -11.29 14.50 16.58
N LYS A 231 -12.51 13.95 16.59
CA LYS A 231 -13.64 14.50 17.29
C LYS A 231 -14.57 13.39 17.77
N ASP A 232 -14.98 13.46 19.03
CA ASP A 232 -15.90 12.51 19.65
C ASP A 232 -15.42 11.03 19.50
N GLY A 233 -14.10 10.82 19.67
CA GLY A 233 -13.46 9.51 19.50
C GLY A 233 -13.40 9.01 18.06
N ARG A 234 -13.69 9.88 17.10
CA ARG A 234 -13.66 9.58 15.68
C ARG A 234 -12.50 10.30 15.01
N LYS A 235 -11.68 9.56 14.32
CA LYS A 235 -10.54 10.05 13.58
C LYS A 235 -10.89 10.23 12.12
N PHE A 236 -10.48 11.36 11.54
CA PHE A 236 -10.70 11.70 10.14
C PHE A 236 -9.37 11.64 9.37
N ASP A 237 -9.40 11.04 8.19
CA ASP A 237 -8.23 10.93 7.32
C ASP A 237 -7.71 12.31 6.90
N SER A 238 -6.38 12.41 6.75
CA SER A 238 -5.69 13.65 6.36
C SER A 238 -4.85 13.48 5.08
N LYS A 239 -5.10 12.42 4.31
CA LYS A 239 -4.36 12.12 3.08
C LYS A 239 -5.21 12.33 1.84
N ALA A 240 -4.59 12.82 0.78
CA ALA A 240 -5.16 12.76 -0.56
C ALA A 240 -5.06 11.32 -1.08
N VAL A 241 -6.12 10.78 -1.66
CA VAL A 241 -6.13 9.42 -2.20
C VAL A 241 -6.38 9.49 -3.70
N MET A 242 -5.43 8.95 -4.48
CA MET A 242 -5.55 8.82 -5.92
C MET A 242 -5.98 7.39 -6.27
N ARG A 243 -7.14 7.26 -6.93
CA ARG A 243 -7.71 6.00 -7.40
C ARG A 243 -8.25 6.17 -8.81
N ALA A 244 -7.86 5.27 -9.72
CA ALA A 244 -8.30 5.31 -11.12
C ALA A 244 -8.06 6.66 -11.83
N GLY A 245 -6.96 7.36 -11.50
CA GLY A 245 -6.61 8.65 -12.09
C GLY A 245 -7.31 9.86 -11.48
N ILE A 246 -8.24 9.67 -10.55
CA ILE A 246 -8.93 10.74 -9.82
C ILE A 246 -8.31 10.88 -8.44
N THR A 247 -8.06 12.12 -8.01
CA THR A 247 -7.60 12.42 -6.65
C THR A 247 -8.77 12.91 -5.81
N TYR A 248 -8.91 12.31 -4.64
CA TYR A 248 -9.93 12.63 -3.65
C TYR A 248 -9.32 13.26 -2.42
N LEU A 249 -9.92 14.31 -1.92
CA LEU A 249 -9.49 15.05 -0.74
C LEU A 249 -10.49 14.88 0.42
N PRO A 250 -10.02 14.73 1.68
CA PRO A 250 -10.88 14.62 2.84
C PRO A 250 -11.44 15.98 3.24
N ALA A 251 -12.76 16.17 3.15
CA ALA A 251 -13.40 17.46 3.32
C ALA A 251 -13.32 18.02 4.75
N VAL A 252 -13.53 17.18 5.77
CA VAL A 252 -13.60 17.63 7.17
C VAL A 252 -12.27 18.16 7.69
N PRO A 253 -11.12 17.45 7.56
CA PRO A 253 -9.83 17.99 8.02
C PRO A 253 -9.43 19.27 7.30
N ILE A 254 -9.71 19.39 6.00
CA ILE A 254 -9.42 20.62 5.23
C ILE A 254 -10.26 21.78 5.75
N ALA A 255 -11.57 21.57 5.97
CA ALA A 255 -12.44 22.59 6.54
C ALA A 255 -11.95 23.07 7.90
N MET A 256 -11.46 22.16 8.75
CA MET A 256 -10.88 22.48 10.05
C MET A 256 -9.59 23.30 9.93
N ALA A 257 -8.68 22.90 9.03
CA ALA A 257 -7.44 23.64 8.77
C ALA A 257 -7.73 25.05 8.24
N MET A 258 -8.71 25.19 7.35
CA MET A 258 -9.16 26.45 6.78
C MET A 258 -10.07 27.28 7.70
N ARG A 259 -10.45 26.73 8.88
CA ARG A 259 -11.38 27.36 9.85
C ARG A 259 -12.68 27.81 9.19
N THR A 260 -13.18 27.03 8.23
CA THR A 260 -14.41 27.31 7.49
C THR A 260 -15.53 26.36 7.90
N LYS A 261 -16.76 26.85 7.88
CA LYS A 261 -17.94 25.99 8.14
C LYS A 261 -18.16 25.10 6.91
N LEU A 262 -18.28 23.81 7.13
CA LEU A 262 -18.62 22.81 6.13
C LEU A 262 -20.03 22.26 6.43
N GLU A 263 -20.88 22.23 5.42
CA GLU A 263 -22.20 21.60 5.44
C GLU A 263 -22.17 20.40 4.51
N TRP A 264 -22.57 19.22 5.00
CA TRP A 264 -22.76 18.02 4.20
C TRP A 264 -24.22 17.68 4.08
N ARG A 265 -24.73 17.56 2.83
CA ARG A 265 -26.10 17.20 2.49
C ARG A 265 -26.09 15.81 1.88
N ALA A 266 -26.24 14.79 2.70
CA ALA A 266 -26.14 13.39 2.28
C ALA A 266 -27.17 13.02 1.20
N GLY A 267 -28.40 13.53 1.28
CA GLY A 267 -29.46 13.26 0.29
C GLY A 267 -29.19 13.83 -1.11
N GLU A 268 -28.37 14.86 -1.20
CA GLU A 268 -28.01 15.55 -2.44
C GLU A 268 -26.55 15.23 -2.85
N ALA A 269 -25.82 14.47 -2.02
CA ALA A 269 -24.39 14.22 -2.17
C ALA A 269 -23.56 15.50 -2.35
N THR A 270 -23.90 16.58 -1.61
CA THR A 270 -23.32 17.92 -1.80
C THR A 270 -22.58 18.41 -0.56
N LEU A 271 -21.43 19.02 -0.78
CA LEU A 271 -20.63 19.76 0.18
C LEU A 271 -20.75 21.25 -0.08
N LYS A 272 -20.96 22.04 0.98
CA LYS A 272 -21.09 23.49 0.88
C LYS A 272 -20.23 24.21 1.92
N THR A 273 -19.57 25.28 1.49
CA THR A 273 -18.88 26.25 2.35
C THR A 273 -19.34 27.68 2.02
N ALA A 274 -18.68 28.66 2.60
CA ALA A 274 -18.88 30.06 2.27
C ALA A 274 -18.38 30.41 0.84
N TYR A 275 -17.50 29.59 0.26
CA TYR A 275 -16.91 29.83 -1.06
C TYR A 275 -17.75 29.25 -2.18
N GLY A 276 -18.36 28.07 -1.97
CA GLY A 276 -19.14 27.41 -3.01
C GLY A 276 -19.71 26.07 -2.58
N GLU A 277 -20.21 25.35 -3.57
CA GLU A 277 -20.85 24.05 -3.42
C GLU A 277 -20.33 23.09 -4.47
N VAL A 278 -20.02 21.84 -4.09
CA VAL A 278 -19.49 20.78 -4.96
C VAL A 278 -20.13 19.44 -4.62
N VAL A 279 -20.00 18.48 -5.54
CA VAL A 279 -20.39 17.11 -5.30
C VAL A 279 -19.34 16.42 -4.42
N GLY A 280 -19.80 15.65 -3.43
CA GLY A 280 -18.98 14.81 -2.58
C GLY A 280 -19.58 13.44 -2.39
N PHE A 281 -18.87 12.59 -1.65
CA PHE A 281 -19.40 11.30 -1.23
C PHE A 281 -18.95 10.98 0.18
N GLU A 282 -19.76 10.19 0.88
CA GLU A 282 -19.43 9.65 2.20
C GLU A 282 -19.15 8.16 2.08
N GLN A 283 -18.00 7.74 2.63
CA GLN A 283 -17.66 6.32 2.75
C GLN A 283 -17.01 6.06 4.10
N LYS A 284 -17.51 5.04 4.81
CA LYS A 284 -17.07 4.73 6.19
C LYS A 284 -17.06 5.95 7.11
N LYS A 285 -18.08 6.81 6.96
CA LYS A 285 -18.21 8.05 7.73
C LYS A 285 -17.11 9.09 7.46
N GLN A 286 -16.31 8.93 6.44
CA GLN A 286 -15.40 9.94 5.90
C GLN A 286 -16.05 10.61 4.70
N ILE A 287 -15.87 11.91 4.56
CA ILE A 287 -16.45 12.67 3.46
C ILE A 287 -15.31 13.15 2.56
N TYR A 288 -15.43 12.85 1.29
CA TYR A 288 -14.45 13.19 0.26
C TYR A 288 -15.08 13.98 -0.88
N PHE A 289 -14.24 14.69 -1.62
CA PHE A 289 -14.60 15.39 -2.85
C PHE A 289 -13.44 15.29 -3.85
N ASN A 290 -13.70 15.56 -5.14
CA ASN A 290 -12.67 15.59 -6.17
C ASN A 290 -11.70 16.75 -5.91
N ALA A 291 -10.41 16.49 -6.01
CA ALA A 291 -9.37 17.49 -5.78
C ALA A 291 -9.49 18.74 -6.69
N ASP A 292 -9.98 18.56 -7.93
CA ASP A 292 -10.21 19.67 -8.85
C ASP A 292 -11.24 20.67 -8.34
N ASP A 293 -12.11 20.25 -7.43
CA ASP A 293 -13.13 21.07 -6.80
C ASP A 293 -12.62 21.86 -5.57
N ALA A 294 -11.35 21.72 -5.20
CA ALA A 294 -10.78 22.42 -4.04
C ALA A 294 -10.84 23.94 -4.19
N ILE A 295 -10.71 24.43 -5.43
CA ILE A 295 -10.81 25.87 -5.73
C ILE A 295 -12.24 26.40 -5.46
N VAL A 296 -13.26 25.62 -5.79
CA VAL A 296 -14.66 26.00 -5.60
C VAL A 296 -15.05 25.90 -4.13
N LEU A 297 -14.67 24.80 -3.46
CA LEU A 297 -15.12 24.52 -2.09
C LEU A 297 -14.36 25.30 -1.02
N PHE A 298 -13.04 25.51 -1.21
CA PHE A 298 -12.17 26.08 -0.19
C PHE A 298 -11.31 27.25 -0.65
N HIS A 299 -11.44 27.66 -1.93
CA HIS A 299 -10.56 28.65 -2.55
C HIS A 299 -9.07 28.24 -2.47
N LEU A 300 -8.82 26.94 -2.64
CA LEU A 300 -7.49 26.33 -2.63
C LEU A 300 -7.18 25.81 -4.04
N ASP A 301 -5.96 26.05 -4.49
CA ASP A 301 -5.43 25.51 -5.75
C ASP A 301 -4.11 24.78 -5.49
N GLY A 302 -3.83 23.76 -6.28
CA GLY A 302 -2.61 23.00 -6.11
C GLY A 302 -2.63 21.62 -6.76
N GLY A 303 -1.74 20.74 -6.29
CA GLY A 303 -1.61 19.41 -6.85
C GLY A 303 -0.48 18.58 -6.24
N LEU A 304 -0.22 17.41 -6.82
CA LEU A 304 0.80 16.50 -6.35
C LEU A 304 2.20 16.99 -6.72
N GLN A 305 3.05 17.25 -5.73
CA GLN A 305 4.44 17.64 -5.89
C GLN A 305 5.34 16.78 -4.99
N SER A 306 6.33 16.10 -5.57
CA SER A 306 7.31 15.29 -4.80
C SER A 306 6.67 14.37 -3.75
N LYS A 307 5.55 13.70 -4.09
CA LYS A 307 4.77 12.80 -3.21
C LYS A 307 4.06 13.48 -2.03
N VAL A 308 3.85 14.78 -2.12
CA VAL A 308 3.00 15.58 -1.22
C VAL A 308 1.94 16.28 -2.07
N TYR A 309 0.70 16.28 -1.63
CA TYR A 309 -0.38 17.03 -2.27
C TYR A 309 -0.43 18.43 -1.65
N THR A 310 0.07 19.42 -2.37
CA THR A 310 0.15 20.81 -1.90
C THR A 310 -1.07 21.59 -2.37
N LEU A 311 -1.65 22.37 -1.45
CA LEU A 311 -2.79 23.24 -1.68
C LEU A 311 -2.46 24.62 -1.11
N ASP A 312 -2.53 25.63 -1.95
CA ASP A 312 -2.32 27.02 -1.55
C ASP A 312 -3.57 27.85 -1.77
N THR A 313 -3.79 28.88 -0.94
CA THR A 313 -4.90 29.80 -1.14
C THR A 313 -4.75 30.49 -2.50
N ALA A 314 -5.75 30.34 -3.35
CA ALA A 314 -5.74 30.93 -4.67
C ALA A 314 -5.64 32.45 -4.58
N ALA A 315 -4.85 33.06 -5.48
CA ALA A 315 -4.79 34.50 -5.58
C ALA A 315 -6.19 35.04 -5.93
N GLN A 316 -6.65 36.06 -5.21
CA GLN A 316 -7.87 36.76 -5.64
C GLN A 316 -7.65 37.29 -7.06
N PRO A 317 -8.61 37.11 -7.97
CA PRO A 317 -8.51 37.75 -9.28
C PRO A 317 -8.31 39.25 -9.05
N VAL A 318 -7.22 39.78 -9.56
CA VAL A 318 -7.00 41.23 -9.56
C VAL A 318 -8.16 41.84 -10.34
N MET A 319 -9.14 42.40 -9.64
CA MET A 319 -10.18 43.18 -10.31
C MET A 319 -9.45 44.36 -10.96
N GLU A 320 -9.33 44.31 -12.28
CA GLU A 320 -8.92 45.51 -13.02
C GLU A 320 -9.84 46.63 -12.57
N PRO A 321 -9.30 47.80 -12.15
CA PRO A 321 -10.14 48.91 -11.76
C PRO A 321 -11.02 49.26 -12.96
N GLU A 322 -12.35 49.26 -12.76
CA GLU A 322 -13.30 49.70 -13.80
C GLU A 322 -12.79 51.01 -14.43
N PRO A 323 -12.72 51.08 -15.74
CA PRO A 323 -12.27 52.31 -16.43
C PRO A 323 -13.16 53.45 -15.95
N LYS A 324 -12.55 54.47 -15.36
CA LYS A 324 -13.26 55.67 -14.90
C LYS A 324 -14.09 56.22 -16.07
N PRO A 325 -15.39 56.55 -15.88
CA PRO A 325 -16.21 57.06 -16.92
C PRO A 325 -15.60 58.38 -17.47
N GLU A 326 -15.24 58.37 -18.72
CA GLU A 326 -14.79 59.59 -19.44
C GLU A 326 -15.86 60.67 -19.31
N LYS A 327 -15.50 61.82 -18.74
CA LYS A 327 -16.33 63.03 -18.74
C LYS A 327 -16.54 63.46 -20.16
N LYS A 328 -17.75 63.20 -20.74
CA LYS A 328 -18.19 63.79 -21.99
C LYS A 328 -18.30 65.29 -21.77
N SER A 329 -17.43 66.04 -22.45
CA SER A 329 -17.54 67.47 -22.57
C SER A 329 -18.78 67.84 -23.40
N ASP A 330 -19.68 68.63 -22.83
CA ASP A 330 -20.85 69.25 -23.51
C ASP A 330 -20.38 70.11 -24.66
N LYS A 331 -20.70 69.70 -25.85
CA LYS A 331 -20.81 70.63 -27.00
C LYS A 331 -22.24 70.66 -27.47
N LYS A 332 -22.88 71.79 -27.10
CA LYS A 332 -24.17 72.32 -27.65
C LYS A 332 -23.99 72.55 -29.13
N SER A 333 -24.90 72.01 -29.97
CA SER A 333 -25.29 72.64 -31.23
C SER A 333 -26.66 72.16 -31.63
N ASP A 334 -27.45 73.14 -32.03
CA ASP A 334 -28.84 73.21 -32.28
C ASP A 334 -29.39 72.51 -33.55
N LYS A 335 -30.70 72.16 -33.45
CA LYS A 335 -31.75 72.14 -34.48
C LYS A 335 -31.65 71.17 -35.67
N LYS A 336 -32.58 70.33 -35.90
CA LYS A 336 -33.93 70.58 -36.48
C LYS A 336 -34.65 69.30 -36.83
N SER A 337 -35.90 69.26 -36.46
CA SER A 337 -37.07 68.55 -36.98
C SER A 337 -36.95 67.86 -38.35
N ASP A 338 -37.50 66.65 -38.48
CA ASP A 338 -38.77 66.35 -39.14
C ASP A 338 -39.03 64.83 -39.12
N LYS A 339 -40.12 64.48 -38.55
CA LYS A 339 -41.36 63.81 -38.98
C LYS A 339 -41.27 62.57 -39.90
N LYS A 340 -42.01 61.58 -39.38
CA LYS A 340 -42.98 60.69 -40.06
C LYS A 340 -42.54 59.27 -40.31
N SER A 341 -43.27 58.44 -39.64
CA SER A 341 -44.32 57.46 -40.01
C SER A 341 -43.75 56.12 -40.43
N ASP A 342 -44.19 55.16 -39.85
CA ASP A 342 -45.37 54.33 -39.83
C ASP A 342 -45.09 52.88 -40.28
N GLU A 343 -45.72 52.04 -39.51
CA GLU A 343 -46.32 50.75 -39.87
C GLU A 343 -45.50 49.45 -40.07
N THR A 344 -45.76 48.61 -39.12
CA THR A 344 -46.42 47.30 -39.24
C THR A 344 -45.89 46.25 -40.20
N LYS A 345 -45.65 45.08 -39.67
CA LYS A 345 -46.33 43.79 -39.84
C LYS A 345 -45.33 42.66 -39.60
N LYS A 346 -45.64 41.85 -38.57
CA LYS A 346 -46.14 40.45 -38.61
C LYS A 346 -45.61 39.57 -39.73
N ALA A 347 -45.00 38.48 -39.37
CA ALA A 347 -45.48 37.11 -39.53
C ALA A 347 -44.31 36.11 -39.43
N ASP A 348 -44.50 35.17 -38.53
CA ASP A 348 -44.46 33.70 -38.66
C ASP A 348 -43.43 33.06 -39.61
N ALA A 349 -42.65 32.17 -39.10
CA ALA A 349 -42.78 30.76 -39.43
C ALA A 349 -41.62 29.93 -38.88
N ASP A 350 -42.00 28.91 -38.16
CA ASP A 350 -41.38 27.61 -37.93
C ASP A 350 -40.23 27.25 -38.87
N LYS A 351 -39.15 26.76 -38.24
CA LYS A 351 -38.47 25.54 -38.74
C LYS A 351 -37.74 24.80 -37.61
N VAL A 352 -38.30 23.69 -37.29
CA VAL A 352 -37.72 22.50 -36.68
C VAL A 352 -36.51 22.06 -37.50
N VAL A 353 -35.36 21.84 -36.86
CA VAL A 353 -34.31 20.97 -37.40
C VAL A 353 -33.67 20.20 -36.26
N ASP A 354 -34.01 18.92 -36.24
CA ASP A 354 -33.21 17.71 -35.94
C ASP A 354 -32.27 17.67 -34.74
N GLU A 355 -32.76 16.92 -33.80
CA GLU A 355 -32.08 16.08 -32.81
C GLU A 355 -31.02 15.17 -33.46
N LYS A 356 -29.74 15.36 -33.15
CA LYS A 356 -28.73 14.34 -33.37
C LYS A 356 -28.52 13.56 -32.06
N VAL A 357 -29.12 12.39 -32.04
CA VAL A 357 -28.83 11.29 -31.16
C VAL A 357 -27.34 10.96 -31.27
N VAL A 358 -26.60 11.06 -30.16
CA VAL A 358 -25.27 10.47 -30.03
C VAL A 358 -25.44 9.10 -29.38
N ASP A 359 -25.12 8.08 -30.14
CA ASP A 359 -25.08 6.66 -29.77
C ASP A 359 -24.23 6.43 -28.52
N THR A 360 -24.86 5.83 -27.56
CA THR A 360 -24.19 5.10 -26.47
C THR A 360 -23.78 3.71 -26.98
N PRO A 361 -22.52 3.27 -26.79
CA PRO A 361 -22.15 1.91 -27.12
C PRO A 361 -22.80 0.91 -26.15
N PRO A 362 -23.17 -0.30 -26.62
CA PRO A 362 -23.86 -1.31 -25.82
C PRO A 362 -22.92 -1.93 -24.77
N PRO A 363 -23.46 -2.49 -23.69
CA PRO A 363 -22.69 -3.15 -22.65
C PRO A 363 -22.04 -4.41 -23.19
N VAL A 364 -20.74 -4.57 -22.89
CA VAL A 364 -19.96 -5.76 -23.20
C VAL A 364 -20.47 -6.92 -22.34
N GLU A 365 -20.99 -7.94 -23.00
CA GLU A 365 -21.44 -9.20 -22.41
C GLU A 365 -20.31 -9.88 -21.64
N GLN A 366 -20.59 -10.13 -20.36
CA GLN A 366 -19.88 -11.11 -19.53
C GLN A 366 -20.11 -12.52 -20.08
N LYS A 367 -19.17 -13.01 -20.90
CA LYS A 367 -19.08 -14.43 -21.26
C LYS A 367 -17.62 -14.86 -21.23
N ALA A 368 -17.04 -14.93 -20.04
CA ALA A 368 -15.74 -15.57 -19.82
C ALA A 368 -15.54 -16.06 -18.36
N ALA A 369 -16.60 -16.20 -17.57
CA ALA A 369 -16.48 -16.61 -16.16
C ALA A 369 -16.94 -18.05 -15.88
N ASP A 370 -17.39 -18.82 -16.86
CA ASP A 370 -17.98 -20.14 -16.61
C ASP A 370 -17.09 -21.33 -17.01
N GLU A 371 -15.94 -21.12 -17.64
CA GLU A 371 -15.00 -22.22 -17.98
C GLU A 371 -13.87 -22.41 -16.95
N SER A 372 -13.65 -21.49 -16.01
CA SER A 372 -12.62 -21.64 -14.97
C SER A 372 -13.14 -22.37 -13.70
N LYS A 373 -14.47 -22.45 -13.50
CA LYS A 373 -15.05 -23.14 -12.35
C LYS A 373 -15.04 -24.66 -12.43
N ALA A 374 -14.91 -25.20 -13.63
CA ALA A 374 -14.87 -26.66 -13.84
C ALA A 374 -13.48 -27.30 -13.68
N ALA A 375 -12.41 -26.48 -13.60
CA ALA A 375 -11.04 -26.98 -13.45
C ALA A 375 -10.57 -27.01 -11.98
N ILE A 376 -11.22 -26.26 -11.10
CA ILE A 376 -10.81 -26.13 -9.68
C ILE A 376 -11.39 -27.24 -8.79
N ASP A 377 -12.51 -27.86 -9.21
CA ASP A 377 -13.15 -28.93 -8.43
C ASP A 377 -12.50 -30.31 -8.58
N LYS A 378 -11.47 -30.47 -9.43
CA LYS A 378 -10.77 -31.75 -9.57
C LYS A 378 -9.43 -31.83 -8.83
N GLU A 379 -8.96 -30.74 -8.23
CA GLU A 379 -7.67 -30.72 -7.52
C GLU A 379 -7.79 -30.78 -5.98
N SER A 380 -8.99 -30.64 -5.45
CA SER A 380 -9.25 -30.68 -3.99
C SER A 380 -9.33 -32.10 -3.38
N VAL A 381 -9.07 -33.14 -4.15
CA VAL A 381 -9.16 -34.56 -3.69
C VAL A 381 -7.79 -35.24 -3.54
N ARG A 382 -6.68 -34.49 -3.62
CA ARG A 382 -5.32 -35.06 -3.46
C ARG A 382 -4.65 -34.85 -2.11
N ASP A 383 -5.36 -34.40 -1.10
CA ASP A 383 -4.83 -34.16 0.25
C ASP A 383 -4.91 -35.36 1.20
N LYS A 384 -4.90 -36.58 0.65
CA LYS A 384 -4.74 -37.79 1.44
C LYS A 384 -3.55 -38.57 0.92
N ASN A 385 -2.49 -38.63 1.74
CA ASN A 385 -1.28 -39.45 1.67
C ASN A 385 0.01 -38.71 1.28
N PHE A 386 0.41 -37.75 2.11
CA PHE A 386 1.82 -37.35 2.21
C PHE A 386 2.37 -37.86 3.55
N GLU A 387 2.59 -39.16 3.63
CA GLU A 387 3.41 -39.76 4.69
C GLU A 387 4.86 -39.73 4.22
N ASP A 388 5.77 -39.22 5.08
CA ASP A 388 7.21 -39.44 4.94
C ASP A 388 7.45 -40.96 4.82
N PRO A 389 8.44 -41.41 4.05
CA PRO A 389 8.68 -42.83 3.88
C PRO A 389 8.91 -43.44 5.27
N VAL A 390 7.95 -44.23 5.74
CA VAL A 390 8.09 -45.10 6.90
C VAL A 390 9.15 -46.12 6.53
N VAL A 391 10.30 -46.03 7.15
CA VAL A 391 11.30 -47.08 7.08
C VAL A 391 10.69 -48.37 7.65
N ASP A 392 10.47 -49.33 6.79
CA ASP A 392 9.98 -50.69 7.16
C ASP A 392 10.98 -51.35 8.11
N LYS A 393 10.60 -51.46 9.37
CA LYS A 393 11.39 -52.09 10.45
C LYS A 393 11.29 -53.62 10.46
N THR A 394 10.97 -54.30 9.35
CA THR A 394 10.83 -55.76 9.30
C THR A 394 11.80 -56.44 8.37
N ALA A 395 13.08 -56.10 8.41
CA ALA A 395 14.10 -56.92 7.79
C ALA A 395 15.39 -56.88 8.64
N ASP A 396 15.38 -57.54 9.78
CA ASP A 396 16.55 -58.18 10.36
C ASP A 396 16.12 -59.10 11.52
N LYS A 397 15.72 -60.28 11.16
CA LYS A 397 15.83 -61.50 12.00
C LYS A 397 16.15 -62.64 11.05
N HIS A 398 17.47 -62.84 10.86
CA HIS A 398 18.05 -64.16 10.78
C HIS A 398 19.59 -64.00 10.86
#